data_191493281cf0864bf7a4cf3586923294
#
_entry.id   191493281cf0864bf7a4cf3586923294
#
_cell.length_a   1.000
_cell.length_b   1.000
_cell.length_c   1.000
_cell.angle_alpha   90.00
_cell.angle_beta   90.00
_cell.angle_gamma   90.00
#
_symmetry.space_group_name_H-M   'P 1'
#
loop_
_entity.id
_entity.type
_entity.pdbx_description
1 polymer ?
#
loop_
_entity_poly.entity_id
_entity_poly.type
_entity_poly.pdbx_seq_one_letter_code
_entity_poly.pdbx_strand_id
1 'polypeptide(L)'
;MRDALDCLLTSVDPNLPFTLKWKVAVCDHEEELGLLQGLLDKLPVSARLRLDANGGWDRLQAWRWVEQLRGDSRLEWFEQPLAADDWEGLEAIAAVVPVALDESLQAHPTWRDQWESWQVRRPLLEGDPRPLLRDLLRGKPRLMLSTTFETGIGGRWLAHLAALQAQGETPAAPGLAPGWCPASPLFSSDPAEVWAAAEVSG
;
A
#
# COMPACT_ATOMS: atom_id res chain seq x y z
N MET A 1 -12.84 -15.78 4.49
CA MET A 1 -11.93 -15.27 3.45
C MET A 1 -12.24 -15.78 2.05
N ARG A 2 -12.46 -17.09 1.81
CA ARG A 2 -12.79 -17.64 0.46
C ARG A 2 -14.00 -16.97 -0.16
N ASP A 3 -15.10 -16.83 0.57
CA ASP A 3 -16.34 -16.22 0.07
C ASP A 3 -16.18 -14.73 -0.26
N ALA A 4 -15.35 -14.00 0.54
CA ALA A 4 -15.06 -12.60 0.28
C ALA A 4 -14.19 -12.41 -0.99
N LEU A 5 -13.25 -13.31 -1.22
CA LEU A 5 -12.44 -13.32 -2.44
C LEU A 5 -13.29 -13.62 -3.66
N ASP A 6 -14.16 -14.63 -3.58
CA ASP A 6 -15.05 -14.99 -4.68
C ASP A 6 -16.03 -13.84 -5.03
N CYS A 7 -16.57 -13.17 -4.02
CA CYS A 7 -17.40 -11.99 -4.19
C CYS A 7 -16.62 -10.84 -4.87
N LEU A 8 -15.38 -10.60 -4.43
CA LEU A 8 -14.53 -9.54 -5.00
C LEU A 8 -14.16 -9.84 -6.46
N LEU A 9 -13.75 -11.07 -6.76
CA LEU A 9 -13.38 -11.49 -8.13
C LEU A 9 -14.56 -11.50 -9.08
N THR A 10 -15.79 -11.75 -8.61
CA THR A 10 -16.99 -11.64 -9.44
C THR A 10 -17.41 -10.21 -9.75
N SER A 11 -16.95 -9.24 -8.93
CA SER A 11 -17.24 -7.81 -9.13
C SER A 11 -16.23 -7.09 -10.02
N VAL A 12 -15.10 -7.72 -10.34
CA VAL A 12 -14.02 -7.13 -11.16
C VAL A 12 -14.06 -7.73 -12.57
N ASP A 13 -13.92 -6.87 -13.59
CA ASP A 13 -13.74 -7.35 -14.96
C ASP A 13 -12.37 -8.05 -15.09
N PRO A 14 -12.33 -9.36 -15.38
CA PRO A 14 -11.07 -10.10 -15.44
C PRO A 14 -10.13 -9.65 -16.59
N ASN A 15 -10.65 -8.87 -17.55
CA ASN A 15 -9.87 -8.33 -18.66
C ASN A 15 -9.21 -6.99 -18.32
N LEU A 16 -9.59 -6.35 -17.23
CA LEU A 16 -8.98 -5.11 -16.79
C LEU A 16 -7.92 -5.38 -15.70
N PRO A 17 -6.77 -4.71 -15.77
CA PRO A 17 -5.78 -4.82 -14.71
C PRO A 17 -6.34 -4.25 -13.40
N PHE A 18 -6.20 -4.99 -12.31
CA PHE A 18 -6.55 -4.52 -10.98
C PHE A 18 -5.47 -4.89 -9.97
N THR A 19 -5.45 -4.18 -8.86
CA THR A 19 -4.54 -4.44 -7.74
C THR A 19 -5.34 -4.97 -6.56
N LEU A 20 -4.95 -6.14 -6.06
CA LEU A 20 -5.44 -6.72 -4.82
C LEU A 20 -4.40 -6.51 -3.73
N LYS A 21 -4.80 -5.90 -2.61
CA LYS A 21 -4.00 -5.84 -1.39
C LYS A 21 -4.60 -6.80 -0.36
N TRP A 22 -3.80 -7.76 0.08
CA TRP A 22 -4.16 -8.71 1.13
C TRP A 22 -3.34 -8.43 2.40
N LYS A 23 -4.03 -8.20 3.52
CA LYS A 23 -3.39 -8.10 4.82
C LYS A 23 -3.09 -9.49 5.35
N VAL A 24 -1.82 -9.76 5.59
CA VAL A 24 -1.25 -11.00 6.10
C VAL A 24 -0.61 -10.79 7.47
N ALA A 25 -0.10 -11.82 8.11
CA ALA A 25 0.37 -11.81 9.49
C ALA A 25 -0.74 -11.46 10.51
N VAL A 26 -1.99 -11.77 10.18
CA VAL A 26 -3.18 -11.51 11.01
C VAL A 26 -3.70 -12.79 11.64
N CYS A 27 -3.53 -13.91 10.94
CA CYS A 27 -3.95 -15.24 11.38
C CYS A 27 -2.73 -16.15 11.55
N ASP A 28 -2.97 -17.44 11.77
CA ASP A 28 -1.90 -18.43 11.79
C ASP A 28 -1.17 -18.47 10.46
N HIS A 29 0.16 -18.50 10.53
CA HIS A 29 1.04 -18.42 9.36
C HIS A 29 0.81 -19.58 8.36
N GLU A 30 0.62 -20.80 8.85
CA GLU A 30 0.38 -21.96 7.98
C GLU A 30 -1.00 -21.89 7.32
N GLU A 31 -2.00 -21.37 8.02
CA GLU A 31 -3.33 -21.13 7.46
C GLU A 31 -3.27 -20.10 6.33
N GLU A 32 -2.55 -19.00 6.52
CA GLU A 32 -2.40 -17.96 5.50
C GLU A 32 -1.65 -18.48 4.27
N LEU A 33 -0.55 -19.23 4.45
CA LEU A 33 0.18 -19.87 3.36
C LEU A 33 -0.69 -20.90 2.62
N GLY A 34 -1.51 -21.66 3.34
CA GLY A 34 -2.46 -22.59 2.73
C GLY A 34 -3.54 -21.90 1.89
N LEU A 35 -3.89 -20.65 2.20
CA LEU A 35 -4.84 -19.86 1.44
C LEU A 35 -4.20 -19.22 0.19
N LEU A 36 -2.90 -18.98 0.20
CA LEU A 36 -2.17 -18.33 -0.89
C LEU A 36 -2.36 -19.08 -2.22
N GLN A 37 -2.19 -20.41 -2.22
CA GLN A 37 -2.33 -21.19 -3.45
C GLN A 37 -3.73 -21.04 -4.04
N GLY A 38 -4.77 -21.15 -3.20
CA GLY A 38 -6.15 -20.95 -3.64
C GLY A 38 -6.45 -19.53 -4.13
N LEU A 39 -5.73 -18.51 -3.61
CA LEU A 39 -5.79 -17.15 -4.13
C LEU A 39 -5.12 -17.07 -5.51
N LEU A 40 -3.91 -17.61 -5.65
CA LEU A 40 -3.15 -17.58 -6.90
C LEU A 40 -3.85 -18.32 -8.03
N ASP A 41 -4.54 -19.42 -7.72
CA ASP A 41 -5.32 -20.19 -8.72
C ASP A 41 -6.50 -19.40 -9.31
N LYS A 42 -7.02 -18.42 -8.55
CA LYS A 42 -8.17 -17.58 -8.96
C LYS A 42 -7.75 -16.23 -9.54
N LEU A 43 -6.59 -15.70 -9.16
CA LEU A 43 -6.14 -14.40 -9.65
C LEU A 43 -5.72 -14.50 -11.12
N PRO A 44 -6.24 -13.65 -12.02
CA PRO A 44 -5.78 -13.57 -13.38
C PRO A 44 -4.34 -13.07 -13.47
N VAL A 45 -3.65 -13.41 -14.55
CA VAL A 45 -2.25 -13.02 -14.78
C VAL A 45 -2.08 -11.49 -14.85
N SER A 46 -3.15 -10.77 -15.24
CA SER A 46 -3.18 -9.30 -15.30
C SER A 46 -3.31 -8.63 -13.94
N ALA A 47 -3.65 -9.37 -12.87
CA ALA A 47 -3.76 -8.82 -11.53
C ALA A 47 -2.39 -8.44 -10.96
N ARG A 48 -2.41 -7.48 -10.03
CA ARG A 48 -1.27 -7.15 -9.16
C ARG A 48 -1.61 -7.52 -7.74
N LEU A 49 -0.70 -8.24 -7.07
CA LEU A 49 -0.87 -8.70 -5.70
C LEU A 49 0.09 -7.96 -4.78
N ARG A 50 -0.44 -7.31 -3.77
CA ARG A 50 0.30 -6.71 -2.65
C ARG A 50 -0.01 -7.48 -1.38
N LEU A 51 1.02 -7.90 -0.67
CA LEU A 51 0.88 -8.55 0.63
C LEU A 51 1.38 -7.59 1.70
N ASP A 52 0.51 -7.20 2.62
CA ASP A 52 0.83 -6.25 3.68
C ASP A 52 0.88 -6.96 5.03
N ALA A 53 2.09 -7.13 5.54
CA ALA A 53 2.34 -7.80 6.81
C ALA A 53 2.39 -6.82 8.00
N ASN A 54 2.42 -5.51 7.78
CA ASN A 54 2.52 -4.49 8.83
C ASN A 54 3.64 -4.78 9.87
N GLY A 55 4.76 -5.35 9.43
CA GLY A 55 5.89 -5.74 10.30
C GLY A 55 5.66 -6.99 11.13
N GLY A 56 4.61 -7.76 10.84
CA GLY A 56 4.18 -8.87 11.68
C GLY A 56 4.92 -10.20 11.44
N TRP A 57 5.71 -10.32 10.39
CA TRP A 57 6.52 -11.52 10.18
C TRP A 57 7.89 -11.42 10.87
N ASP A 58 8.37 -12.56 11.35
CA ASP A 58 9.80 -12.74 11.59
C ASP A 58 10.55 -13.04 10.28
N ARG A 59 11.89 -13.05 10.31
CA ARG A 59 12.70 -13.29 9.12
C ARG A 59 12.44 -14.66 8.50
N LEU A 60 12.20 -15.70 9.31
CA LEU A 60 11.93 -17.05 8.80
C LEU A 60 10.59 -17.12 8.07
N GLN A 61 9.55 -16.54 8.66
CA GLN A 61 8.23 -16.45 8.06
C GLN A 61 8.28 -15.67 6.74
N ALA A 62 8.90 -14.48 6.74
CA ALA A 62 9.05 -13.67 5.54
C ALA A 62 9.73 -14.43 4.40
N TRP A 63 10.81 -15.17 4.68
CA TRP A 63 11.49 -15.98 3.67
C TRP A 63 10.62 -17.13 3.12
N ARG A 64 9.74 -17.71 3.92
CA ARG A 64 8.78 -18.72 3.41
C ARG A 64 7.80 -18.10 2.40
N TRP A 65 7.35 -16.88 2.62
CA TRP A 65 6.51 -16.15 1.65
C TRP A 65 7.31 -15.79 0.38
N VAL A 66 8.56 -15.36 0.53
CA VAL A 66 9.47 -15.10 -0.60
C VAL A 66 9.60 -16.34 -1.47
N GLU A 67 9.86 -17.50 -0.88
CA GLU A 67 10.01 -18.77 -1.64
C GLU A 67 8.74 -19.14 -2.43
N GLN A 68 7.56 -18.81 -1.92
CA GLN A 68 6.29 -19.08 -2.62
C GLN A 68 6.02 -18.14 -3.78
N LEU A 69 6.52 -16.89 -3.72
CA LEU A 69 6.13 -15.84 -4.64
C LEU A 69 7.28 -15.29 -5.50
N ARG A 70 8.52 -15.65 -5.22
CA ARG A 70 9.65 -15.23 -6.04
C ARG A 70 9.56 -15.75 -7.48
N GLY A 71 9.11 -15.04 -8.39
CA GLY A 71 8.91 -15.46 -9.78
C GLY A 71 7.45 -15.47 -10.21
N ASP A 72 6.53 -15.21 -9.30
CA ASP A 72 5.15 -14.94 -9.68
C ASP A 72 5.04 -13.48 -10.20
N SER A 73 4.73 -13.34 -11.47
CA SER A 73 4.64 -12.03 -12.14
C SER A 73 3.52 -11.12 -11.61
N ARG A 74 2.61 -11.66 -10.83
CA ARG A 74 1.52 -10.91 -10.20
C ARG A 74 1.97 -10.21 -8.93
N LEU A 75 3.04 -10.69 -8.25
CA LEU A 75 3.56 -10.03 -7.05
C LEU A 75 4.03 -8.62 -7.41
N GLU A 76 3.34 -7.61 -6.87
CA GLU A 76 3.76 -6.23 -7.01
C GLU A 76 4.79 -5.88 -5.94
N TRP A 77 4.52 -6.23 -4.66
CA TRP A 77 5.47 -6.15 -3.55
C TRP A 77 4.96 -6.81 -2.27
N PHE A 78 5.89 -7.08 -1.35
CA PHE A 78 5.60 -7.23 0.08
C PHE A 78 5.68 -5.87 0.75
N GLU A 79 4.58 -5.43 1.38
CA GLU A 79 4.53 -4.20 2.15
C GLU A 79 4.89 -4.50 3.60
N GLN A 80 5.90 -3.82 4.10
CA GLN A 80 6.45 -3.93 5.45
C GLN A 80 6.48 -5.38 5.98
N PRO A 81 7.28 -6.27 5.36
CA PRO A 81 7.29 -7.68 5.76
C PRO A 81 7.84 -7.91 7.18
N LEU A 82 8.84 -7.12 7.60
CA LEU A 82 9.52 -7.25 8.89
C LEU A 82 9.32 -6.00 9.76
N ALA A 83 9.73 -6.10 11.02
CA ALA A 83 9.71 -4.98 11.95
C ALA A 83 10.35 -3.71 11.36
N ALA A 84 9.86 -2.56 11.79
CA ALA A 84 10.20 -1.26 11.17
C ALA A 84 11.69 -0.88 11.26
N ASP A 85 12.42 -1.45 12.20
CA ASP A 85 13.85 -1.22 12.45
C ASP A 85 14.77 -2.31 11.88
N ASP A 86 14.21 -3.37 11.26
CA ASP A 86 14.99 -4.47 10.68
C ASP A 86 15.50 -4.16 9.26
N TRP A 87 16.34 -3.12 9.12
CA TRP A 87 16.90 -2.71 7.83
C TRP A 87 17.56 -3.86 7.07
N GLU A 88 18.44 -4.61 7.73
CA GLU A 88 19.19 -5.69 7.07
C GLU A 88 18.27 -6.79 6.52
N GLY A 89 17.25 -7.18 7.29
CA GLY A 89 16.28 -8.16 6.85
C GLY A 89 15.42 -7.67 5.69
N LEU A 90 14.97 -6.41 5.75
CA LEU A 90 14.20 -5.77 4.68
C LEU A 90 15.02 -5.67 3.39
N GLU A 91 16.27 -5.24 3.47
CA GLU A 91 17.19 -5.14 2.34
C GLU A 91 17.50 -6.51 1.72
N ALA A 92 17.72 -7.53 2.55
CA ALA A 92 17.94 -8.89 2.07
C ALA A 92 16.74 -9.45 1.29
N ILE A 93 15.50 -9.19 1.75
CA ILE A 93 14.29 -9.58 1.03
C ILE A 93 14.14 -8.78 -0.26
N ALA A 94 14.40 -7.46 -0.22
CA ALA A 94 14.29 -6.57 -1.37
C ALA A 94 15.26 -6.91 -2.50
N ALA A 95 16.36 -7.59 -2.21
CA ALA A 95 17.28 -8.13 -3.20
C ALA A 95 16.71 -9.29 -4.03
N VAL A 96 15.62 -9.94 -3.58
CA VAL A 96 15.01 -11.12 -4.22
C VAL A 96 13.63 -10.83 -4.79
N VAL A 97 12.80 -10.06 -4.06
CA VAL A 97 11.44 -9.68 -4.46
C VAL A 97 11.21 -8.20 -4.15
N PRO A 98 10.27 -7.52 -4.84
CA PRO A 98 9.95 -6.13 -4.50
C PRO A 98 9.42 -6.00 -3.07
N VAL A 99 9.97 -5.05 -2.31
CA VAL A 99 9.54 -4.70 -0.94
C VAL A 99 9.11 -3.23 -0.92
N ALA A 100 7.96 -2.95 -0.31
CA ALA A 100 7.50 -1.60 -0.04
C ALA A 100 7.61 -1.30 1.46
N LEU A 101 8.31 -0.23 1.83
CA LEU A 101 8.35 0.25 3.22
C LEU A 101 7.18 1.18 3.49
N ASP A 102 6.50 1.00 4.63
CA ASP A 102 5.46 1.87 5.20
C ASP A 102 5.89 2.34 6.59
N GLU A 103 5.75 1.50 7.61
CA GLU A 103 6.04 1.83 9.01
C GLU A 103 7.50 2.22 9.22
N SER A 104 8.42 1.59 8.50
CA SER A 104 9.84 1.94 8.52
C SER A 104 10.09 3.38 8.10
N LEU A 105 9.37 3.89 7.09
CA LEU A 105 9.54 5.26 6.61
C LEU A 105 8.97 6.31 7.56
N GLN A 106 8.07 5.91 8.46
CA GLN A 106 7.55 6.76 9.52
C GLN A 106 8.48 6.76 10.74
N ALA A 107 8.97 5.58 11.13
CA ALA A 107 9.92 5.43 12.22
C ALA A 107 11.29 6.03 11.90
N HIS A 108 11.75 5.90 10.66
CA HIS A 108 13.06 6.32 10.18
C HIS A 108 12.93 7.18 8.90
N PRO A 109 12.53 8.46 9.01
CA PRO A 109 12.29 9.32 7.83
C PRO A 109 13.46 9.45 6.86
N THR A 110 14.70 9.30 7.34
CA THR A 110 15.92 9.34 6.53
C THR A 110 16.02 8.17 5.55
N TRP A 111 15.34 7.07 5.81
CA TRP A 111 15.31 5.91 4.90
C TRP A 111 14.62 6.22 3.56
N ARG A 112 13.80 7.25 3.50
CA ARG A 112 13.20 7.72 2.24
C ARG A 112 14.22 8.08 1.16
N ASP A 113 15.41 8.50 1.58
CA ASP A 113 16.51 8.86 0.67
C ASP A 113 17.44 7.69 0.36
N GLN A 114 17.39 6.62 1.16
CA GLN A 114 18.29 5.47 1.08
C GLN A 114 17.63 4.23 0.47
N TRP A 115 16.32 4.10 0.63
CA TRP A 115 15.58 2.93 0.17
C TRP A 115 15.31 3.01 -1.34
N GLU A 116 15.84 2.04 -2.07
CA GLU A 116 15.76 2.00 -3.53
C GLU A 116 14.59 1.19 -4.08
N SER A 117 13.90 0.37 -3.24
CA SER A 117 12.70 -0.35 -3.66
C SER A 117 11.44 0.51 -3.44
N TRP A 118 10.26 -0.09 -3.29
CA TRP A 118 9.02 0.67 -3.18
C TRP A 118 8.87 1.41 -1.85
N GLN A 119 8.24 2.57 -1.89
CA GLN A 119 7.93 3.41 -0.74
C GLN A 119 6.44 3.68 -0.68
N VAL A 120 5.78 3.28 0.41
CA VAL A 120 4.42 3.72 0.75
C VAL A 120 4.53 5.09 1.43
N ARG A 121 4.09 6.12 0.73
CA ARG A 121 4.22 7.50 1.20
C ARG A 121 2.86 7.98 1.73
N ARG A 122 2.89 8.52 2.95
CA ARG A 122 1.71 9.04 3.65
C ARG A 122 1.85 10.55 3.85
N PRO A 123 1.48 11.37 2.85
CA PRO A 123 1.80 12.80 2.81
C PRO A 123 1.36 13.57 4.07
N LEU A 124 0.25 13.18 4.66
CA LEU A 124 -0.30 13.85 5.85
C LEU A 124 0.44 13.52 7.15
N LEU A 125 1.30 12.48 7.15
CA LEU A 125 2.17 12.13 8.29
C LEU A 125 3.61 12.59 8.10
N GLU A 126 3.99 13.05 6.90
CA GLU A 126 5.39 13.38 6.59
C GLU A 126 5.80 14.82 6.98
N GLY A 127 4.86 15.62 7.45
CA GLY A 127 5.10 17.01 7.86
C GLY A 127 5.26 17.93 6.64
N ASP A 128 6.48 18.32 6.27
CA ASP A 128 6.72 19.19 5.12
C ASP A 128 6.40 18.45 3.79
N PRO A 129 5.42 18.91 3.02
CA PRO A 129 5.03 18.26 1.77
C PRO A 129 6.00 18.52 0.60
N ARG A 130 6.88 19.50 0.71
CA ARG A 130 7.74 19.95 -0.39
C ARG A 130 8.75 18.90 -0.88
N PRO A 131 9.38 18.08 -0.01
CA PRO A 131 10.24 17.00 -0.47
C PRO A 131 9.50 15.97 -1.33
N LEU A 132 8.36 15.46 -0.87
CA LEU A 132 7.56 14.51 -1.63
C LEU A 132 7.07 15.10 -2.95
N LEU A 133 6.57 16.34 -2.96
CA LEU A 133 6.14 17.01 -4.18
C LEU A 133 7.28 17.14 -5.20
N ARG A 134 8.50 17.46 -4.75
CA ARG A 134 9.68 17.49 -5.63
C ARG A 134 10.02 16.12 -6.20
N ASP A 135 9.92 15.07 -5.38
CA ASP A 135 10.16 13.69 -5.82
C ASP A 135 9.17 13.30 -6.92
N LEU A 136 7.87 13.57 -6.72
CA LEU A 136 6.82 13.30 -7.71
C LEU A 136 7.04 14.09 -9.01
N LEU A 137 7.34 15.39 -8.93
CA LEU A 137 7.56 16.24 -10.11
C LEU A 137 8.83 15.86 -10.89
N ARG A 138 9.82 15.24 -10.23
CA ARG A 138 11.03 14.71 -10.87
C ARG A 138 10.86 13.30 -11.41
N GLY A 139 9.69 12.70 -11.21
CA GLY A 139 9.40 11.33 -11.62
C GLY A 139 10.16 10.27 -10.82
N LYS A 140 10.48 10.54 -9.54
CA LYS A 140 11.13 9.53 -8.67
C LYS A 140 10.34 8.23 -8.74
N PRO A 141 10.98 7.11 -9.12
CA PRO A 141 10.27 5.84 -9.28
C PRO A 141 9.90 5.20 -7.94
N ARG A 142 9.02 4.21 -8.00
CA ARG A 142 8.65 3.32 -6.88
C ARG A 142 8.05 4.04 -5.69
N LEU A 143 7.26 5.07 -5.93
CA LEU A 143 6.44 5.74 -4.91
C LEU A 143 4.98 5.28 -5.05
N MET A 144 4.34 4.94 -3.94
CA MET A 144 2.90 4.71 -3.87
C MET A 144 2.29 5.58 -2.76
N LEU A 145 1.25 6.33 -3.10
CA LEU A 145 0.58 7.25 -2.19
C LEU A 145 -0.52 6.51 -1.43
N SER A 146 -0.56 6.66 -0.10
CA SER A 146 -1.54 6.00 0.76
C SER A 146 -2.23 6.99 1.69
N THR A 147 -3.51 6.74 1.96
CA THR A 147 -4.32 7.50 2.92
C THR A 147 -3.91 7.18 4.36
N THR A 148 -4.17 8.16 5.24
CA THR A 148 -4.19 8.02 6.70
C THR A 148 -5.60 8.22 7.24
N PHE A 149 -6.61 8.12 6.37
CA PHE A 149 -7.99 8.47 6.66
C PHE A 149 -8.17 9.93 7.10
N GLU A 150 -7.47 10.80 6.40
CA GLU A 150 -7.59 12.26 6.51
C GLU A 150 -8.99 12.76 6.15
N THR A 151 -9.32 13.98 6.56
CA THR A 151 -10.58 14.64 6.16
C THR A 151 -10.69 14.77 4.64
N GLY A 152 -11.88 15.06 4.13
CA GLY A 152 -12.11 15.21 2.69
C GLY A 152 -11.23 16.25 2.02
N ILE A 153 -10.81 17.32 2.74
CA ILE A 153 -9.82 18.29 2.23
C ILE A 153 -8.46 17.64 2.03
N GLY A 154 -7.97 16.88 3.03
CA GLY A 154 -6.73 16.14 2.93
C GLY A 154 -6.79 15.07 1.84
N GLY A 155 -7.93 14.35 1.74
CA GLY A 155 -8.17 13.34 0.72
C GLY A 155 -8.14 13.90 -0.71
N ARG A 156 -8.68 15.10 -0.95
CA ARG A 156 -8.54 15.79 -2.25
C ARG A 156 -7.10 16.08 -2.59
N TRP A 157 -6.33 16.57 -1.62
CA TRP A 157 -4.92 16.83 -1.84
C TRP A 157 -4.15 15.53 -2.14
N LEU A 158 -4.39 14.47 -1.38
CA LEU A 158 -3.83 13.15 -1.64
C LEU A 158 -4.17 12.64 -3.04
N ALA A 159 -5.43 12.81 -3.49
CA ALA A 159 -5.85 12.42 -4.82
C ALA A 159 -5.08 13.18 -5.94
N HIS A 160 -4.80 14.48 -5.76
CA HIS A 160 -3.95 15.23 -6.69
C HIS A 160 -2.51 14.71 -6.74
N LEU A 161 -1.91 14.39 -5.58
CA LEU A 161 -0.58 13.81 -5.53
C LEU A 161 -0.55 12.42 -6.20
N ALA A 162 -1.59 11.59 -5.98
CA ALA A 162 -1.72 10.30 -6.63
C ALA A 162 -1.84 10.43 -8.15
N ALA A 163 -2.56 11.45 -8.64
CA ALA A 163 -2.65 11.74 -10.08
C ALA A 163 -1.31 12.18 -10.67
N LEU A 164 -0.48 12.91 -9.93
CA LEU A 164 0.90 13.22 -10.34
C LEU A 164 1.77 11.95 -10.38
N GLN A 165 1.70 11.11 -9.36
CA GLN A 165 2.43 9.84 -9.29
C GLN A 165 2.09 8.92 -10.46
N ALA A 166 0.82 8.87 -10.86
CA ALA A 166 0.35 8.06 -11.99
C ALA A 166 0.95 8.47 -13.35
N GLN A 167 1.54 9.65 -13.44
CA GLN A 167 2.25 10.15 -14.65
C GLN A 167 3.76 9.85 -14.61
N GLY A 168 4.26 9.30 -13.51
CA GLY A 168 5.67 8.95 -13.32
C GLY A 168 6.08 7.68 -14.05
N GLU A 169 7.36 7.30 -13.90
CA GLU A 169 7.95 6.13 -14.57
C GLU A 169 7.39 4.80 -14.06
N THR A 170 6.95 4.75 -12.81
CA THR A 170 6.41 3.56 -12.15
C THR A 170 5.02 3.83 -11.58
N PRO A 171 3.99 3.98 -12.43
CA PRO A 171 2.64 4.22 -11.95
C PRO A 171 2.16 3.03 -11.11
N ALA A 172 1.57 3.31 -9.96
CA ALA A 172 1.01 2.29 -9.07
C ALA A 172 -0.39 2.71 -8.61
N ALA A 173 -1.28 1.75 -8.42
CA ALA A 173 -2.59 2.02 -7.85
C ALA A 173 -2.43 2.64 -6.44
N PRO A 174 -2.98 3.83 -6.16
CA PRO A 174 -2.82 4.47 -4.87
C PRO A 174 -3.66 3.79 -3.80
N GLY A 175 -3.20 3.82 -2.55
CA GLY A 175 -3.90 3.27 -1.39
C GLY A 175 -4.92 4.27 -0.81
N LEU A 176 -5.93 4.68 -1.59
CA LEU A 176 -6.91 5.69 -1.15
C LEU A 176 -8.06 5.12 -0.32
N ALA A 177 -8.29 3.81 -0.36
CA ALA A 177 -9.30 3.09 0.42
C ALA A 177 -10.69 3.78 0.49
N PRO A 178 -11.33 4.17 -0.62
CA PRO A 178 -12.53 4.99 -0.61
C PRO A 178 -13.72 4.33 0.09
N GLY A 179 -13.78 2.99 0.12
CA GLY A 179 -14.84 2.24 0.80
C GLY A 179 -14.70 2.19 2.34
N TRP A 180 -13.64 2.74 2.90
CA TRP A 180 -13.36 2.72 4.35
C TRP A 180 -13.50 4.09 5.02
N CYS A 181 -13.86 5.13 4.25
CA CYS A 181 -14.09 6.44 4.82
C CYS A 181 -15.31 6.42 5.77
N PRO A 182 -15.19 6.98 6.97
CA PRO A 182 -16.32 7.12 7.88
C PRO A 182 -17.46 7.94 7.29
N ALA A 183 -18.70 7.57 7.62
CA ALA A 183 -19.89 8.34 7.23
C ALA A 183 -20.01 9.60 8.11
N SER A 184 -19.26 10.65 7.78
CA SER A 184 -19.26 11.93 8.49
C SER A 184 -19.03 13.08 7.51
N PRO A 185 -19.61 14.27 7.72
CA PRO A 185 -19.36 15.45 6.90
C PRO A 185 -17.89 15.86 6.81
N LEU A 186 -17.07 15.50 7.80
CA LEU A 186 -15.61 15.72 7.76
C LEU A 186 -14.91 14.97 6.62
N PHE A 187 -15.54 13.91 6.08
CA PHE A 187 -15.03 13.13 4.96
C PHE A 187 -15.72 13.42 3.64
N SER A 188 -16.56 14.47 3.60
CA SER A 188 -17.21 14.93 2.37
C SER A 188 -16.18 15.31 1.30
N SER A 189 -16.52 15.06 0.04
CA SER A 189 -15.78 15.59 -1.09
C SER A 189 -15.96 17.10 -1.30
N ASP A 190 -16.96 17.71 -0.67
CA ASP A 190 -17.16 19.16 -0.67
C ASP A 190 -16.36 19.81 0.48
N PRO A 191 -15.34 20.64 0.18
CA PRO A 191 -14.54 21.29 1.21
C PRO A 191 -15.34 22.28 2.07
N ALA A 192 -16.45 22.84 1.58
CA ALA A 192 -17.29 23.73 2.36
C ALA A 192 -18.06 22.96 3.46
N GLU A 193 -18.53 21.75 3.16
CA GLU A 193 -19.14 20.86 4.16
C GLU A 193 -18.13 20.43 5.22
N VAL A 194 -16.90 20.07 4.80
CA VAL A 194 -15.82 19.72 5.74
C VAL A 194 -15.50 20.86 6.67
N TRP A 195 -15.40 22.09 6.12
CA TRP A 195 -15.11 23.28 6.90
C TRP A 195 -16.21 23.59 7.93
N ALA A 196 -17.47 23.58 7.49
CA ALA A 196 -18.62 23.81 8.36
C ALA A 196 -18.70 22.75 9.49
N ALA A 197 -18.42 21.49 9.19
CA ALA A 197 -18.40 20.42 10.19
C ALA A 197 -17.28 20.61 11.23
N ALA A 198 -16.12 21.12 10.82
CA ALA A 198 -14.99 21.38 11.72
C ALA A 198 -15.28 22.56 12.69
N GLU A 199 -16.01 23.61 12.25
CA GLU A 199 -16.38 24.74 13.10
C GLU A 199 -17.36 24.36 14.21
N VAL A 200 -18.23 23.36 13.99
CA VAL A 200 -19.22 22.90 15.00
C VAL A 200 -18.54 22.01 16.07
N SER A 201 -17.37 21.47 15.78
CA SER A 201 -16.65 20.51 16.65
C SER A 201 -15.64 21.18 17.59
N GLY A 202 -15.45 22.49 17.49
CA GLY A 202 -14.59 23.32 18.35
C GLY A 202 -15.41 24.12 19.37
#